data_bf984bd583768d9be808b9ef604a7cee
#
_entry.id   bf984bd583768d9be808b9ef604a7cee
#
_cell.length_a   1.000
_cell.length_b   1.000
_cell.length_c   1.000
_cell.angle_alpha   90.00
_cell.angle_beta   90.00
_cell.angle_gamma   90.00
#
_symmetry.space_group_name_H-M   'P 1'
#
loop_
_entity.id
_entity.type
_entity.pdbx_description
1 polymer ?
#
loop_
_entity_poly.entity_id
_entity_poly.type
_entity_poly.pdbx_seq_one_letter_code
_entity_poly.pdbx_strand_id
1 'polypeptide(L)'
;NISGTNAEVMPGQWEFQIGPVGAPDIGDQIWIARWLLYRIAEDYNISATLTPKPVKGDWNGAGMHTNFSTKQMREDGGYDAIVAGCEALGKNAEFHVQNYGAGIEDRLTGDHETQRFDTFSYGVSDRGASIRIPWQVEVDKKGYLEDRRPNANADPYVIATVMIDTVCSAAS
;
A
#
# COMPACT_ATOMS: atom_id res chain seq x y z
N ASN A 1 -0.85 12.30 11.51
CA ASN A 1 -2.28 11.98 11.54
C ASN A 1 -2.48 10.46 11.50
N ILE A 2 -2.60 9.81 12.67
CA ILE A 2 -2.92 8.38 12.78
C ILE A 2 -4.44 8.24 12.69
N SER A 3 -4.92 7.44 11.74
CA SER A 3 -6.36 7.22 11.50
C SER A 3 -6.86 5.85 11.97
N GLY A 4 -5.97 4.93 12.27
CA GLY A 4 -6.35 3.62 12.77
C GLY A 4 -5.16 2.78 13.22
N THR A 5 -5.45 1.79 14.05
CA THR A 5 -4.51 0.73 14.46
C THR A 5 -5.28 -0.58 14.62
N ASN A 6 -4.68 -1.70 14.23
CA ASN A 6 -5.25 -3.03 14.43
C ASN A 6 -4.15 -4.08 14.60
N ALA A 7 -4.51 -5.20 15.23
CA ALA A 7 -3.69 -6.39 15.23
C ALA A 7 -3.85 -7.13 13.89
N GLU A 8 -2.74 -7.66 13.40
CA GLU A 8 -2.66 -8.45 12.18
C GLU A 8 -2.62 -9.96 12.47
N VAL A 9 -2.55 -10.76 11.40
CA VAL A 9 -2.68 -12.23 11.48
C VAL A 9 -1.50 -12.88 12.18
N MET A 10 -0.27 -12.44 11.88
CA MET A 10 0.92 -13.00 12.50
C MET A 10 1.03 -12.54 13.95
N PRO A 11 1.37 -13.43 14.91
CA PRO A 11 1.60 -13.03 16.31
C PRO A 11 2.61 -11.90 16.43
N GLY A 12 2.24 -10.84 17.16
CA GLY A 12 3.06 -9.64 17.33
C GLY A 12 3.09 -8.68 16.14
N GLN A 13 2.34 -8.97 15.09
CA GLN A 13 2.18 -8.04 13.95
C GLN A 13 1.05 -7.05 14.25
N TRP A 14 1.37 -5.77 14.07
CA TRP A 14 0.43 -4.67 14.23
C TRP A 14 0.46 -3.77 13.02
N GLU A 15 -0.70 -3.25 12.64
CA GLU A 15 -0.86 -2.24 11.62
C GLU A 15 -1.20 -0.89 12.25
N PHE A 16 -0.66 0.19 11.68
CA PHE A 16 -1.14 1.54 11.91
C PHE A 16 -1.37 2.23 10.56
N GLN A 17 -2.33 3.13 10.51
CA GLN A 17 -2.67 3.86 9.31
C GLN A 17 -2.38 5.35 9.48
N ILE A 18 -1.69 5.92 8.50
CA ILE A 18 -1.40 7.35 8.41
C ILE A 18 -2.22 7.97 7.29
N GLY A 19 -2.82 9.11 7.58
CA GLY A 19 -3.59 9.87 6.61
C GLY A 19 -5.10 9.91 6.90
N PRO A 20 -5.93 10.33 5.93
CA PRO A 20 -5.53 10.84 4.61
C PRO A 20 -4.83 12.19 4.70
N VAL A 21 -3.81 12.38 3.86
CA VAL A 21 -3.01 13.61 3.75
C VAL A 21 -2.53 13.81 2.31
N GLY A 22 -2.00 14.98 1.98
CA GLY A 22 -1.39 15.27 0.68
C GLY A 22 -0.11 14.46 0.45
N ALA A 23 0.24 14.26 -0.81
CA ALA A 23 1.39 13.44 -1.20
C ALA A 23 2.74 13.90 -0.59
N PRO A 24 3.06 15.20 -0.45
CA PRO A 24 4.28 15.60 0.23
C PRO A 24 4.30 15.21 1.71
N ASP A 25 3.16 15.33 2.38
CA ASP A 25 3.05 15.12 3.83
C ASP A 25 3.08 13.65 4.24
N ILE A 26 2.66 12.74 3.37
CA ILE A 26 2.59 11.30 3.71
C ILE A 26 3.98 10.73 4.01
N GLY A 27 4.99 11.14 3.24
CA GLY A 27 6.37 10.72 3.44
C GLY A 27 6.89 11.14 4.81
N ASP A 28 6.74 12.42 5.15
CA ASP A 28 7.15 12.98 6.44
C ASP A 28 6.47 12.25 7.60
N GLN A 29 5.16 12.07 7.52
CA GLN A 29 4.38 11.45 8.60
C GLN A 29 4.72 9.98 8.79
N ILE A 30 4.94 9.21 7.73
CA ILE A 30 5.36 7.80 7.81
C ILE A 30 6.77 7.70 8.43
N TRP A 31 7.71 8.56 8.05
CA TRP A 31 9.05 8.55 8.62
C TRP A 31 9.06 8.94 10.10
N ILE A 32 8.27 9.94 10.50
CA ILE A 32 8.09 10.30 11.91
C ILE A 32 7.45 9.16 12.69
N ALA A 33 6.42 8.51 12.14
CA ALA A 33 5.77 7.37 12.78
C ALA A 33 6.73 6.20 12.97
N ARG A 34 7.55 5.87 11.98
CA ARG A 34 8.59 4.83 12.08
C ARG A 34 9.63 5.17 13.15
N TRP A 35 10.09 6.41 13.18
CA TRP A 35 11.02 6.88 14.20
C TRP A 35 10.42 6.76 15.60
N LEU A 36 9.18 7.21 15.79
CA LEU A 36 8.46 7.10 17.07
C LEU A 36 8.27 5.62 17.47
N LEU A 37 7.93 4.76 16.53
CA LEU A 37 7.79 3.33 16.78
C LEU A 37 9.07 2.73 17.38
N TYR A 38 10.22 2.98 16.75
CA TYR A 38 11.51 2.51 17.25
C TYR A 38 11.88 3.15 18.59
N ARG A 39 11.70 4.45 18.73
CA ARG A 39 12.07 5.18 19.93
C ARG A 39 11.23 4.75 21.13
N ILE A 40 9.93 4.58 20.96
CA ILE A 40 9.03 4.15 22.04
C ILE A 40 9.28 2.67 22.38
N ALA A 41 9.54 1.83 21.37
CA ALA A 41 9.84 0.41 21.59
C ALA A 41 11.00 0.17 22.57
N GLU A 42 12.01 1.06 22.58
CA GLU A 42 13.13 1.01 23.53
C GLU A 42 12.67 1.11 24.98
N ASP A 43 11.70 1.98 25.28
CA ASP A 43 11.19 2.21 26.63
C ASP A 43 10.44 0.97 27.18
N TYR A 44 9.96 0.12 26.28
CA TYR A 44 9.26 -1.13 26.62
C TYR A 44 10.12 -2.38 26.44
N ASN A 45 11.40 -2.22 26.10
CA ASN A 45 12.32 -3.32 25.81
C ASN A 45 11.76 -4.27 24.72
N ILE A 46 11.17 -3.69 23.67
CA ILE A 46 10.62 -4.39 22.49
C ILE A 46 11.45 -4.02 21.28
N SER A 47 11.59 -4.95 20.33
CA SER A 47 12.17 -4.69 19.02
C SER A 47 11.06 -4.62 17.98
N ALA A 48 10.97 -3.49 17.26
CA ALA A 48 10.10 -3.34 16.09
C ALA A 48 10.89 -3.61 14.81
N THR A 49 10.25 -4.21 13.82
CA THR A 49 10.85 -4.44 12.50
C THR A 49 9.88 -4.11 11.38
N LEU A 50 10.40 -3.56 10.29
CA LEU A 50 9.68 -3.34 9.03
C LEU A 50 10.10 -4.34 7.95
N THR A 51 10.75 -5.44 8.34
CA THR A 51 11.10 -6.52 7.40
C THR A 51 9.83 -7.10 6.78
N PRO A 52 9.75 -7.20 5.43
CA PRO A 52 8.51 -7.61 4.76
C PRO A 52 8.11 -9.06 5.03
N LYS A 53 9.05 -9.93 5.38
CA LYS A 53 8.80 -11.31 5.79
C LYS A 53 9.67 -11.66 7.00
N PRO A 54 9.34 -11.16 8.21
CA PRO A 54 10.19 -11.36 9.40
C PRO A 54 10.21 -12.80 9.88
N VAL A 55 9.14 -13.55 9.66
CA VAL A 55 9.04 -14.98 9.98
C VAL A 55 8.80 -15.75 8.70
N LYS A 56 9.69 -16.69 8.39
CA LYS A 56 9.60 -17.58 7.22
C LYS A 56 8.51 -18.64 7.44
N GLY A 57 8.04 -19.23 6.33
CA GLY A 57 7.01 -20.26 6.34
C GLY A 57 5.60 -19.70 6.16
N ASP A 58 4.61 -20.42 6.67
CA ASP A 58 3.18 -20.17 6.45
C ASP A 58 2.63 -19.03 7.33
N TRP A 59 3.22 -17.84 7.16
CA TRP A 59 2.84 -16.61 7.86
C TRP A 59 2.64 -15.46 6.89
N ASN A 60 1.80 -14.49 7.26
CA ASN A 60 1.64 -13.25 6.52
C ASN A 60 2.94 -12.45 6.51
N GLY A 61 3.17 -11.74 5.42
CA GLY A 61 4.20 -10.70 5.36
C GLY A 61 3.69 -9.34 5.85
N ALA A 62 4.58 -8.37 5.92
CA ALA A 62 4.29 -7.00 6.31
C ALA A 62 4.35 -6.08 5.08
N GLY A 63 3.20 -5.51 4.71
CA GLY A 63 3.04 -4.55 3.62
C GLY A 63 2.83 -3.12 4.12
N MET A 64 2.99 -2.16 3.22
CA MET A 64 2.55 -0.79 3.38
C MET A 64 1.51 -0.50 2.29
N HIS A 65 0.30 -1.03 2.47
CA HIS A 65 -0.79 -0.82 1.53
C HIS A 65 -1.06 0.68 1.38
N THR A 66 -1.13 1.14 0.15
CA THR A 66 -1.21 2.56 -0.16
C THR A 66 -2.53 2.90 -0.83
N ASN A 67 -3.39 3.61 -0.11
CA ASN A 67 -4.61 4.17 -0.65
C ASN A 67 -4.28 5.44 -1.42
N PHE A 68 -4.67 5.50 -2.69
CA PHE A 68 -4.38 6.61 -3.58
C PHE A 68 -5.65 7.14 -4.25
N SER A 69 -5.77 8.47 -4.28
CA SER A 69 -6.91 9.14 -4.91
C SER A 69 -6.51 10.47 -5.51
N THR A 70 -6.95 10.73 -6.74
CA THR A 70 -6.90 12.08 -7.34
C THR A 70 -8.19 12.85 -7.07
N LYS A 71 -8.19 14.15 -7.36
CA LYS A 71 -9.42 14.94 -7.29
C LYS A 71 -10.52 14.34 -8.15
N GLN A 72 -10.21 13.96 -9.38
CA GLN A 72 -11.14 13.36 -10.32
C GLN A 72 -11.74 12.05 -9.79
N MET A 73 -10.94 11.19 -9.15
CA MET A 73 -11.43 9.94 -8.56
C MET A 73 -12.47 10.15 -7.45
N ARG A 74 -12.45 11.31 -6.78
CA ARG A 74 -13.36 11.65 -5.68
C ARG A 74 -14.63 12.36 -6.11
N GLU A 75 -14.72 12.81 -7.35
CA GLU A 75 -15.89 13.48 -7.91
C GLU A 75 -16.90 12.47 -8.47
N ASP A 76 -18.11 12.93 -8.76
CA ASP A 76 -19.14 12.08 -9.35
C ASP A 76 -18.66 11.56 -10.72
N GLY A 77 -18.81 10.25 -10.93
CA GLY A 77 -18.27 9.57 -12.12
C GLY A 77 -16.77 9.24 -12.05
N GLY A 78 -16.12 9.45 -10.90
CA GLY A 78 -14.68 9.21 -10.71
C GLY A 78 -14.25 7.74 -10.79
N TYR A 79 -15.19 6.81 -10.87
CA TYR A 79 -14.89 5.38 -10.97
C TYR A 79 -14.09 5.03 -12.24
N ASP A 80 -14.39 5.66 -13.37
CA ASP A 80 -13.65 5.46 -14.61
C ASP A 80 -12.18 5.90 -14.47
N ALA A 81 -11.93 6.99 -13.72
CA ALA A 81 -10.57 7.43 -13.40
C ALA A 81 -9.85 6.45 -12.47
N ILE A 82 -10.56 5.78 -11.55
CA ILE A 82 -10.01 4.72 -10.70
C ILE A 82 -9.59 3.52 -11.55
N VAL A 83 -10.45 3.07 -12.46
CA VAL A 83 -10.16 1.96 -13.37
C VAL A 83 -8.98 2.29 -14.29
N ALA A 84 -8.96 3.48 -14.89
CA ALA A 84 -7.84 3.94 -15.71
C ALA A 84 -6.52 3.97 -14.91
N GLY A 85 -6.56 4.39 -13.64
CA GLY A 85 -5.41 4.32 -12.72
C GLY A 85 -4.93 2.89 -12.47
N CYS A 86 -5.85 1.94 -12.26
CA CYS A 86 -5.50 0.52 -12.11
C CYS A 86 -4.82 -0.03 -13.37
N GLU A 87 -5.34 0.29 -14.55
CA GLU A 87 -4.75 -0.13 -15.83
C GLU A 87 -3.36 0.47 -16.07
N ALA A 88 -3.17 1.75 -15.73
CA ALA A 88 -1.87 2.41 -15.82
C ALA A 88 -0.83 1.75 -14.91
N LEU A 89 -1.22 1.44 -13.66
CA LEU A 89 -0.38 0.70 -12.71
C LEU A 89 -0.04 -0.71 -13.21
N GLY A 90 -0.96 -1.35 -13.94
CA GLY A 90 -0.73 -2.64 -14.58
C GLY A 90 0.28 -2.59 -15.72
N LYS A 91 0.20 -1.58 -16.58
CA LYS A 91 1.16 -1.37 -17.68
C LYS A 91 2.60 -1.11 -17.18
N ASN A 92 2.74 -0.61 -15.96
CA ASN A 92 4.01 -0.28 -15.32
C ASN A 92 4.33 -1.20 -14.13
N ALA A 93 3.72 -2.39 -14.06
CA ALA A 93 3.76 -3.24 -12.87
C ALA A 93 5.18 -3.59 -12.42
N GLU A 94 6.07 -3.96 -13.33
CA GLU A 94 7.47 -4.29 -13.04
C GLU A 94 8.22 -3.08 -12.46
N PHE A 95 8.08 -1.91 -13.07
CA PHE A 95 8.69 -0.68 -12.57
C PHE A 95 8.27 -0.37 -11.13
N HIS A 96 6.98 -0.53 -10.82
CA HIS A 96 6.46 -0.32 -9.47
C HIS A 96 7.06 -1.33 -8.48
N VAL A 97 7.06 -2.62 -8.81
CA VAL A 97 7.61 -3.67 -7.95
C VAL A 97 9.09 -3.40 -7.61
N GLN A 98 9.89 -2.95 -8.56
CA GLN A 98 11.31 -2.60 -8.36
C GLN A 98 11.51 -1.43 -7.39
N ASN A 99 10.50 -0.58 -7.20
CA ASN A 99 10.54 0.61 -6.32
C ASN A 99 9.78 0.43 -4.99
N TYR A 100 9.21 -0.74 -4.73
CA TYR A 100 8.32 -0.98 -3.60
C TYR A 100 8.96 -1.67 -2.39
N GLY A 101 10.28 -1.54 -2.26
CA GLY A 101 11.07 -2.04 -1.14
C GLY A 101 11.78 -3.36 -1.42
N ALA A 102 12.79 -3.64 -0.61
CA ALA A 102 13.60 -4.85 -0.74
C ALA A 102 12.87 -6.09 -0.22
N GLY A 103 13.12 -7.27 -0.82
CA GLY A 103 12.52 -8.56 -0.41
C GLY A 103 11.04 -8.68 -0.80
N ILE A 104 10.64 -8.07 -1.90
CA ILE A 104 9.25 -8.07 -2.35
C ILE A 104 8.79 -9.47 -2.77
N GLU A 105 9.69 -10.27 -3.34
CA GLU A 105 9.47 -11.65 -3.73
C GLU A 105 9.21 -12.58 -2.54
N ASP A 106 9.76 -12.27 -1.38
CA ASP A 106 9.53 -13.03 -0.15
C ASP A 106 8.11 -12.83 0.40
N ARG A 107 7.49 -11.68 0.10
CA ARG A 107 6.14 -11.33 0.58
C ARG A 107 5.05 -11.55 -0.46
N LEU A 108 5.29 -11.16 -1.72
CA LEU A 108 4.31 -11.28 -2.80
C LEU A 108 4.42 -12.64 -3.48
N THR A 109 3.93 -13.67 -2.82
CA THR A 109 4.06 -15.08 -3.25
C THR A 109 2.84 -15.61 -4.01
N GLY A 110 1.70 -14.93 -3.94
CA GLY A 110 0.40 -15.42 -4.40
C GLY A 110 -0.43 -16.09 -3.29
N ASP A 111 0.16 -16.23 -2.10
CA ASP A 111 -0.51 -16.74 -0.90
C ASP A 111 -0.74 -15.59 0.11
N HIS A 112 -1.46 -15.87 1.21
CA HIS A 112 -1.65 -14.91 2.32
C HIS A 112 -2.22 -13.56 1.88
N GLU A 113 -3.24 -13.60 1.02
CA GLU A 113 -3.90 -12.40 0.49
C GLU A 113 -2.95 -11.47 -0.29
N THR A 114 -2.00 -12.04 -1.04
CA THR A 114 -1.12 -11.30 -1.94
C THR A 114 -1.21 -11.83 -3.36
N GLN A 115 -1.04 -10.97 -4.36
CA GLN A 115 -0.69 -11.38 -5.71
C GLN A 115 0.81 -11.67 -5.78
N ARG A 116 1.23 -12.52 -6.72
CA ARG A 116 2.65 -12.74 -6.98
C ARG A 116 3.32 -11.46 -7.50
N PHE A 117 4.59 -11.26 -7.13
CA PHE A 117 5.36 -10.06 -7.53
C PHE A 117 5.52 -9.92 -9.06
N ASP A 118 5.48 -11.02 -9.80
CA ASP A 118 5.64 -11.11 -11.26
C ASP A 118 4.29 -11.14 -12.02
N THR A 119 3.18 -10.98 -11.30
CA THR A 119 1.83 -11.00 -11.86
C THR A 119 1.07 -9.77 -11.40
N PHE A 120 0.29 -9.18 -12.31
CA PHE A 120 -0.56 -8.04 -11.96
C PHE A 120 -2.04 -8.39 -12.14
N SER A 121 -2.83 -7.98 -11.17
CA SER A 121 -4.29 -8.03 -11.24
C SER A 121 -4.91 -6.88 -10.44
N TYR A 122 -6.15 -6.53 -10.74
CA TYR A 122 -6.95 -5.66 -9.89
C TYR A 122 -8.39 -6.15 -9.83
N GLY A 123 -9.08 -5.83 -8.75
CA GLY A 123 -10.48 -6.25 -8.58
C GLY A 123 -11.17 -5.57 -7.41
N VAL A 124 -12.52 -5.63 -7.46
CA VAL A 124 -13.37 -5.10 -6.39
C VAL A 124 -13.35 -6.07 -5.22
N SER A 125 -13.03 -5.57 -4.02
CA SER A 125 -12.94 -6.35 -2.78
C SER A 125 -11.95 -7.53 -2.84
N ASP A 126 -11.11 -7.58 -3.87
CA ASP A 126 -10.16 -8.68 -4.07
C ASP A 126 -8.89 -8.44 -3.25
N ARG A 127 -8.75 -9.18 -2.15
CA ARG A 127 -7.56 -9.12 -1.30
C ARG A 127 -6.36 -9.87 -1.88
N GLY A 128 -6.57 -10.75 -2.85
CA GLY A 128 -5.51 -11.46 -3.58
C GLY A 128 -4.96 -10.68 -4.77
N ALA A 129 -5.55 -9.54 -5.12
CA ALA A 129 -5.09 -8.72 -6.24
C ALA A 129 -3.93 -7.77 -5.86
N SER A 130 -3.18 -7.32 -6.88
CA SER A 130 -2.18 -6.26 -6.75
C SER A 130 -2.80 -4.94 -6.33
N ILE A 131 -3.93 -4.60 -6.96
CA ILE A 131 -4.72 -3.39 -6.65
C ILE A 131 -6.12 -3.82 -6.24
N ARG A 132 -6.57 -3.33 -5.09
CA ARG A 132 -7.95 -3.50 -4.65
C ARG A 132 -8.74 -2.22 -4.85
N ILE A 133 -9.91 -2.34 -5.44
CA ILE A 133 -10.95 -1.30 -5.39
C ILE A 133 -11.85 -1.65 -4.21
N PRO A 134 -11.95 -0.81 -3.16
CA PRO A 134 -12.83 -1.10 -2.04
C PRO A 134 -14.29 -1.24 -2.47
N TRP A 135 -15.04 -2.11 -1.80
CA TRP A 135 -16.45 -2.33 -2.13
C TRP A 135 -17.29 -1.05 -2.07
N GLN A 136 -17.03 -0.19 -1.10
CA GLN A 136 -17.75 1.08 -0.98
C GLN A 136 -17.47 2.01 -2.18
N VAL A 137 -16.26 1.99 -2.72
CA VAL A 137 -15.91 2.75 -3.93
C VAL A 137 -16.68 2.26 -5.15
N GLU A 138 -16.88 0.94 -5.26
CA GLU A 138 -17.74 0.34 -6.31
C GLU A 138 -19.20 0.81 -6.18
N VAL A 139 -19.73 0.89 -4.97
CA VAL A 139 -21.10 1.35 -4.71
C VAL A 139 -21.26 2.84 -5.01
N ASP A 140 -20.35 3.66 -4.49
CA ASP A 140 -20.41 5.13 -4.61
C ASP A 140 -19.96 5.64 -5.98
N LYS A 141 -19.34 4.77 -6.79
CA LYS A 141 -18.76 5.09 -8.10
C LYS A 141 -17.75 6.24 -8.05
N LYS A 142 -17.07 6.39 -6.91
CA LYS A 142 -16.00 7.35 -6.66
C LYS A 142 -15.22 6.98 -5.40
N GLY A 143 -13.97 7.48 -5.26
CA GLY A 143 -13.17 7.28 -4.06
C GLY A 143 -11.69 7.12 -4.34
N TYR A 144 -11.15 5.92 -4.15
CA TYR A 144 -9.71 5.63 -4.20
C TYR A 144 -9.43 4.19 -4.66
N LEU A 145 -8.21 3.93 -5.06
CA LEU A 145 -7.65 2.59 -5.23
C LEU A 145 -6.66 2.28 -4.10
N GLU A 146 -6.46 1.01 -3.79
CA GLU A 146 -5.48 0.52 -2.83
C GLU A 146 -4.41 -0.28 -3.54
N ASP A 147 -3.17 0.22 -3.59
CA ASP A 147 -2.02 -0.58 -4.02
C ASP A 147 -1.50 -1.43 -2.86
N ARG A 148 -1.58 -2.73 -3.00
CA ARG A 148 -1.26 -3.71 -1.96
C ARG A 148 0.17 -4.26 -2.08
N ARG A 149 0.90 -3.83 -3.12
CA ARG A 149 2.24 -4.33 -3.44
C ARG A 149 3.37 -3.76 -2.59
N PRO A 150 3.34 -2.48 -2.12
CA PRO A 150 4.46 -1.94 -1.37
C PRO A 150 4.74 -2.70 -0.08
N ASN A 151 6.03 -2.95 0.19
CA ASN A 151 6.50 -3.59 1.41
C ASN A 151 6.53 -2.60 2.60
N ALA A 152 6.47 -3.12 3.81
CA ALA A 152 6.55 -2.31 5.03
C ALA A 152 7.85 -1.49 5.14
N ASN A 153 8.95 -1.95 4.51
CA ASN A 153 10.25 -1.25 4.48
C ASN A 153 10.41 -0.28 3.31
N ALA A 154 9.42 -0.15 2.43
CA ALA A 154 9.52 0.72 1.26
C ALA A 154 9.63 2.21 1.67
N ASP A 155 10.25 3.01 0.81
CA ASP A 155 10.34 4.45 1.00
C ASP A 155 9.01 5.12 0.59
N PRO A 156 8.29 5.80 1.54
CA PRO A 156 7.00 6.39 1.25
C PRO A 156 7.07 7.53 0.23
N TYR A 157 8.18 8.24 0.11
CA TYR A 157 8.35 9.28 -0.91
C TYR A 157 8.46 8.67 -2.30
N VAL A 158 9.22 7.57 -2.42
CA VAL A 158 9.34 6.85 -3.70
C VAL A 158 7.99 6.31 -4.12
N ILE A 159 7.23 5.66 -3.21
CA ILE A 159 5.89 5.14 -3.50
C ILE A 159 4.97 6.27 -4.00
N ALA A 160 4.89 7.39 -3.26
CA ALA A 160 4.04 8.50 -3.63
C ALA A 160 4.42 9.07 -5.02
N THR A 161 5.72 9.21 -5.29
CA THR A 161 6.23 9.73 -6.56
C THR A 161 5.85 8.81 -7.74
N VAL A 162 6.17 7.52 -7.66
CA VAL A 162 5.92 6.59 -8.78
C VAL A 162 4.42 6.38 -9.03
N MET A 163 3.59 6.45 -7.98
CA MET A 163 2.14 6.38 -8.14
C MET A 163 1.58 7.63 -8.82
N ILE A 164 2.02 8.82 -8.41
CA ILE A 164 1.61 10.09 -9.03
C ILE A 164 2.02 10.11 -10.49
N ASP A 165 3.29 9.82 -10.78
CA ASP A 165 3.81 9.82 -12.14
C ASP A 165 3.04 8.87 -13.06
N THR A 166 2.73 7.66 -12.57
CA THR A 166 2.02 6.67 -13.37
C THR A 166 0.54 7.04 -13.56
N VAL A 167 -0.16 7.35 -12.47
CA VAL A 167 -1.63 7.53 -12.54
C VAL A 167 -1.99 8.89 -13.14
N CYS A 168 -1.27 9.96 -12.79
CA CYS A 168 -1.61 11.30 -13.31
C CYS A 168 -1.17 11.48 -14.76
N SER A 169 -0.07 10.84 -15.21
CA SER A 169 0.33 10.87 -16.62
C SER A 169 -0.64 10.10 -17.54
N ALA A 170 -1.32 9.09 -17.03
CA ALA A 170 -2.32 8.35 -17.77
C ALA A 170 -3.66 9.11 -17.93
N ALA A 171 -3.87 10.14 -17.10
CA ALA A 171 -5.06 11.00 -17.14
C ALA A 171 -4.89 12.23 -18.06
N SER A 172 -3.70 12.43 -18.62
CA SER A 172 -3.36 13.53 -19.56
C SER A 172 -3.56 13.09 -20.98
#